data_1d47e9404542471afe339a6479b37316
#
_entry.id   1d47e9404542471afe339a6479b37316
#
_cell.length_a   1.000
_cell.length_b   1.000
_cell.length_c   1.000
_cell.angle_alpha   90.00
_cell.angle_beta   90.00
_cell.angle_gamma   90.00
#
_symmetry.space_group_name_H-M   'P 1'
#
loop_
_entity.id
_entity.type
_entity.pdbx_description
1 polymer ?
#
loop_
_entity_poly.entity_id
_entity_poly.type
_entity_poly.pdbx_seq_one_letter_code
_entity_poly.pdbx_strand_id
1 'polypeptide(L)'
;MPRTLVWTAYDVGSAGYSQAASIGHAMSTKEGITLRVIPAGNDVARLVPVARRTAHFGAFGNAFFLSQEGVMDFATPEWGPQAVRIVGAAWAPFNTGAASCAGDAGIKTVFDLKGKRIAWVVGAPALNINMTAFLAAGSLTWADVQKLDFPSWGASGRAVIEGKADCYIASTNSGPVYELANSPRKYSPAAMPDPKQDRAAWERLKKIAPFFDYNLATIGAPPVSKETPHLGATYGYPIVTTFVWQDAELVYHQTRMIYDLFPEYKAAWPGNEGFALDQQRLKWVAPYHDGAIRYFKEKKVWTDELERHNQALVRRQETLARAWERTLDEAQKQKVGTAKFADLWMQIRTEELKKGGFDPYWEKKFW
;
A
#
# COMPACT_ATOMS: atom_id res chain seq x y z
N MET A 1 23.29 -1.19 16.51
CA MET A 1 22.44 -0.30 15.67
C MET A 1 23.32 0.68 14.89
N PRO A 2 23.07 0.88 13.56
CA PRO A 2 23.71 1.96 12.82
C PRO A 2 23.27 3.33 13.37
N ARG A 3 24.13 4.33 13.30
CA ARG A 3 23.77 5.71 13.69
C ARG A 3 22.85 6.40 12.67
N THR A 4 22.81 5.88 11.45
CA THR A 4 21.93 6.37 10.38
C THR A 4 21.15 5.21 9.78
N LEU A 5 19.84 5.34 9.78
CA LEU A 5 18.92 4.47 9.05
C LEU A 5 18.40 5.18 7.81
N VAL A 6 18.07 4.40 6.79
CA VAL A 6 17.53 4.92 5.52
C VAL A 6 16.22 4.22 5.25
N TRP A 7 15.16 5.02 5.08
CA TRP A 7 13.86 4.55 4.61
C TRP A 7 13.56 5.19 3.25
N THR A 8 12.73 4.53 2.47
CA THR A 8 12.09 5.11 1.29
C THR A 8 10.63 5.41 1.57
N ALA A 9 10.07 6.44 0.93
CA ALA A 9 8.66 6.81 1.02
C ALA A 9 8.19 7.39 -0.32
N TYR A 10 6.90 7.70 -0.46
CA TYR A 10 6.44 8.54 -1.57
C TYR A 10 6.95 9.98 -1.45
N ASP A 11 6.62 10.80 -2.44
CA ASP A 11 6.98 12.23 -2.50
C ASP A 11 6.73 12.96 -1.17
N VAL A 12 7.51 14.01 -0.93
CA VAL A 12 7.31 14.91 0.21
C VAL A 12 5.86 15.41 0.23
N GLY A 13 5.25 15.40 1.43
CA GLY A 13 3.83 15.73 1.62
C GLY A 13 2.89 14.51 1.53
N SER A 14 3.36 13.33 1.08
CA SER A 14 2.57 12.12 1.28
C SER A 14 2.43 11.79 2.77
N ALA A 15 1.29 11.21 3.17
CA ALA A 15 1.08 10.83 4.56
C ALA A 15 2.20 9.90 5.08
N GLY A 16 2.60 8.92 4.27
CA GLY A 16 3.68 7.99 4.65
C GLY A 16 5.04 8.67 4.82
N TYR A 17 5.39 9.67 3.98
CA TYR A 17 6.59 10.46 4.18
C TYR A 17 6.55 11.28 5.47
N SER A 18 5.45 11.98 5.72
CA SER A 18 5.30 12.83 6.91
C SER A 18 5.30 12.02 8.21
N GLN A 19 4.68 10.83 8.20
CA GLN A 19 4.69 9.92 9.34
C GLN A 19 6.10 9.31 9.56
N ALA A 20 6.81 8.92 8.49
CA ALA A 20 8.20 8.47 8.60
C ALA A 20 9.12 9.57 9.17
N ALA A 21 8.95 10.82 8.72
CA ALA A 21 9.69 11.96 9.24
C ALA A 21 9.41 12.22 10.73
N SER A 22 8.15 12.05 11.17
CA SER A 22 7.76 12.16 12.58
C SER A 22 8.46 11.12 13.46
N ILE A 23 8.50 9.85 13.01
CA ILE A 23 9.22 8.76 13.68
C ILE A 23 10.72 9.08 13.70
N GLY A 24 11.29 9.55 12.59
CA GLY A 24 12.70 9.92 12.47
C GLY A 24 13.11 11.02 13.43
N HIS A 25 12.25 12.02 13.63
CA HIS A 25 12.49 13.07 14.62
C HIS A 25 12.57 12.50 16.06
N ALA A 26 11.62 11.63 16.43
CA ALA A 26 11.63 10.98 17.74
C ALA A 26 12.88 10.08 17.93
N MET A 27 13.26 9.31 16.90
CA MET A 27 14.48 8.50 16.93
C MET A 27 15.74 9.34 17.14
N SER A 28 15.84 10.48 16.45
CA SER A 28 16.99 11.39 16.58
C SER A 28 17.06 11.99 17.98
N THR A 29 15.93 12.46 18.50
CA THR A 29 15.87 13.16 19.79
C THR A 29 16.09 12.23 20.98
N LYS A 30 15.58 11.00 20.94
CA LYS A 30 15.57 10.09 22.08
C LYS A 30 16.68 9.03 22.03
N GLU A 31 17.07 8.58 20.83
CA GLU A 31 18.02 7.48 20.65
C GLU A 31 19.33 7.93 19.95
N GLY A 32 19.40 9.19 19.49
CA GLY A 32 20.55 9.70 18.75
C GLY A 32 20.74 9.04 17.37
N ILE A 33 19.68 8.45 16.82
CA ILE A 33 19.69 7.76 15.53
C ILE A 33 19.06 8.64 14.46
N THR A 34 19.81 8.98 13.43
CA THR A 34 19.30 9.74 12.29
C THR A 34 18.52 8.84 11.34
N LEU A 35 17.26 9.18 11.07
CA LEU A 35 16.49 8.57 9.98
C LEU A 35 16.53 9.46 8.73
N ARG A 36 17.14 8.96 7.66
CA ARG A 36 17.08 9.58 6.34
C ARG A 36 15.90 9.00 5.56
N VAL A 37 14.91 9.82 5.21
CA VAL A 37 13.79 9.41 4.36
C VAL A 37 14.05 9.86 2.93
N ILE A 38 14.14 8.90 2.00
CA ILE A 38 14.35 9.16 0.56
C ILE A 38 12.97 9.18 -0.13
N PRO A 39 12.52 10.33 -0.64
CA PRO A 39 11.27 10.39 -1.39
C PRO A 39 11.41 9.77 -2.79
N ALA A 40 10.34 9.18 -3.29
CA ALA A 40 10.24 8.62 -4.65
C ALA A 40 8.84 8.81 -5.22
N GLY A 41 8.75 9.10 -6.52
CA GLY A 41 7.49 9.45 -7.18
C GLY A 41 6.56 8.25 -7.46
N ASN A 42 7.05 7.01 -7.38
CA ASN A 42 6.28 5.80 -7.65
C ASN A 42 6.76 4.60 -6.82
N ASP A 43 6.02 3.49 -6.92
CA ASP A 43 6.25 2.29 -6.09
C ASP A 43 7.54 1.57 -6.44
N VAL A 44 7.83 1.42 -7.73
CA VAL A 44 9.05 0.72 -8.19
C VAL A 44 10.28 1.49 -7.72
N ALA A 45 10.29 2.81 -7.90
CA ALA A 45 11.41 3.67 -7.51
C ALA A 45 11.70 3.62 -6.00
N ARG A 46 10.68 3.49 -5.14
CA ARG A 46 10.90 3.37 -3.68
C ARG A 46 11.21 1.94 -3.22
N LEU A 47 10.81 0.89 -3.97
CA LEU A 47 11.14 -0.49 -3.61
C LEU A 47 12.58 -0.87 -3.99
N VAL A 48 13.09 -0.38 -5.13
CA VAL A 48 14.44 -0.67 -5.63
C VAL A 48 15.53 -0.44 -4.59
N PRO A 49 15.62 0.70 -3.85
CA PRO A 49 16.68 0.89 -2.87
C PRO A 49 16.64 -0.13 -1.72
N VAL A 50 15.44 -0.55 -1.29
CA VAL A 50 15.30 -1.57 -0.24
C VAL A 50 15.72 -2.94 -0.79
N ALA A 51 15.22 -3.34 -1.97
CA ALA A 51 15.57 -4.60 -2.62
C ALA A 51 17.09 -4.71 -2.90
N ARG A 52 17.74 -3.59 -3.26
CA ARG A 52 19.19 -3.51 -3.50
C ARG A 52 20.04 -3.27 -2.24
N ARG A 53 19.42 -3.30 -1.05
CA ARG A 53 20.10 -3.11 0.24
C ARG A 53 20.78 -1.73 0.42
N THR A 54 20.39 -0.72 -0.36
CA THR A 54 20.87 0.66 -0.21
C THR A 54 19.97 1.50 0.71
N ALA A 55 18.75 0.99 1.01
CA ALA A 55 17.90 1.45 2.10
C ALA A 55 17.55 0.26 3.00
N HIS A 56 17.32 0.52 4.29
CA HIS A 56 17.04 -0.52 5.29
C HIS A 56 15.56 -0.92 5.28
N PHE A 57 14.68 0.06 5.14
CA PHE A 57 13.23 -0.11 5.18
C PHE A 57 12.54 0.80 4.18
N GLY A 58 11.25 0.57 3.98
CA GLY A 58 10.40 1.48 3.23
C GLY A 58 9.06 1.70 3.93
N ALA A 59 8.53 2.92 3.83
CA ALA A 59 7.19 3.28 4.22
C ALA A 59 6.26 3.08 3.01
N PHE A 60 5.66 1.90 2.89
CA PHE A 60 4.87 1.48 1.75
C PHE A 60 3.36 1.53 1.99
N GLY A 61 2.59 1.53 0.88
CA GLY A 61 1.23 1.03 0.87
C GLY A 61 1.23 -0.45 0.45
N ASN A 62 0.23 -0.88 -0.30
CA ASN A 62 0.10 -2.27 -0.74
C ASN A 62 1.09 -2.71 -1.84
N ALA A 63 1.98 -1.83 -2.32
CA ALA A 63 2.97 -2.18 -3.35
C ALA A 63 3.87 -3.36 -2.95
N PHE A 64 4.23 -3.46 -1.66
CA PHE A 64 5.04 -4.58 -1.19
C PHE A 64 4.27 -5.91 -1.26
N PHE A 65 2.95 -5.91 -1.05
CA PHE A 65 2.11 -7.09 -1.27
C PHE A 65 2.04 -7.46 -2.76
N LEU A 66 1.91 -6.48 -3.65
CA LEU A 66 1.95 -6.74 -5.10
C LEU A 66 3.32 -7.28 -5.54
N SER A 67 4.40 -6.80 -4.93
CA SER A 67 5.74 -7.34 -5.18
C SER A 67 5.90 -8.76 -4.61
N GLN A 68 5.31 -9.07 -3.44
CA GLN A 68 5.25 -10.43 -2.91
C GLN A 68 4.58 -11.39 -3.92
N GLU A 69 3.48 -10.96 -4.50
CA GLU A 69 2.71 -11.77 -5.44
C GLU A 69 3.32 -11.79 -6.86
N GLY A 70 4.28 -10.91 -7.15
CA GLY A 70 4.92 -10.80 -8.46
C GLY A 70 3.93 -10.36 -9.55
N VAL A 71 3.03 -9.43 -9.27
CA VAL A 71 1.97 -8.99 -10.19
C VAL A 71 2.13 -7.54 -10.61
N MET A 72 1.45 -7.12 -11.65
CA MET A 72 1.54 -5.79 -12.26
C MET A 72 2.99 -5.46 -12.69
N ASP A 73 3.57 -4.35 -12.26
CA ASP A 73 4.93 -3.94 -12.59
C ASP A 73 6.02 -4.93 -12.09
N PHE A 74 5.65 -5.87 -11.22
CA PHE A 74 6.55 -6.93 -10.72
C PHE A 74 6.42 -8.25 -11.47
N ALA A 75 5.55 -8.35 -12.48
CA ALA A 75 5.37 -9.53 -13.33
C ALA A 75 6.35 -9.53 -14.51
N THR A 76 7.63 -9.22 -14.28
CA THR A 76 8.68 -9.15 -15.30
C THR A 76 9.88 -10.00 -14.89
N PRO A 77 10.70 -10.49 -15.85
CA PRO A 77 11.87 -11.32 -15.54
C PRO A 77 12.86 -10.69 -14.54
N GLU A 78 12.90 -9.36 -14.47
CA GLU A 78 13.80 -8.60 -13.59
C GLU A 78 13.31 -8.55 -12.14
N TRP A 79 12.02 -8.78 -11.91
CA TRP A 79 11.41 -8.68 -10.59
C TRP A 79 10.97 -10.03 -10.03
N GLY A 80 9.85 -10.53 -10.47
CA GLY A 80 9.20 -11.70 -9.87
C GLY A 80 8.71 -11.46 -8.44
N PRO A 81 8.27 -12.54 -7.77
CA PRO A 81 7.78 -12.49 -6.39
C PRO A 81 8.90 -12.20 -5.40
N GLN A 82 8.62 -11.33 -4.42
CA GLN A 82 9.60 -10.84 -3.46
C GLN A 82 9.31 -11.34 -2.04
N ALA A 83 10.35 -11.79 -1.32
CA ALA A 83 10.23 -12.24 0.06
C ALA A 83 10.21 -11.05 1.04
N VAL A 84 9.17 -10.24 0.96
CA VAL A 84 8.98 -9.05 1.81
C VAL A 84 8.54 -9.42 3.23
N ARG A 85 8.79 -8.51 4.18
CA ARG A 85 8.44 -8.66 5.60
C ARG A 85 7.91 -7.34 6.15
N ILE A 86 6.84 -7.43 6.95
CA ILE A 86 6.29 -6.29 7.71
C ILE A 86 7.10 -6.08 8.98
N VAL A 87 7.34 -4.82 9.31
CA VAL A 87 7.97 -4.38 10.57
C VAL A 87 6.92 -3.74 11.49
N GLY A 88 6.01 -2.97 10.92
CA GLY A 88 4.91 -2.33 11.61
C GLY A 88 4.02 -1.55 10.65
N ALA A 89 2.84 -1.12 11.10
CA ALA A 89 1.92 -0.35 10.29
C ALA A 89 1.10 0.63 11.12
N ALA A 90 0.66 1.74 10.51
CA ALA A 90 -0.30 2.63 11.14
C ALA A 90 -1.74 2.23 10.76
N TRP A 91 -2.59 2.04 11.77
CA TRP A 91 -4.01 1.72 11.64
C TRP A 91 -4.86 2.82 12.29
N ALA A 92 -5.07 3.91 11.57
CA ALA A 92 -5.86 5.05 12.05
C ALA A 92 -7.13 5.23 11.21
N PRO A 93 -8.14 5.96 11.71
CA PRO A 93 -9.40 6.15 11.01
C PRO A 93 -9.30 7.20 9.89
N PHE A 94 -8.40 6.96 8.92
CA PHE A 94 -8.36 7.63 7.63
C PHE A 94 -8.45 6.60 6.49
N ASN A 95 -8.89 7.02 5.31
CA ASN A 95 -8.96 6.12 4.16
C ASN A 95 -7.65 6.16 3.39
N THR A 96 -6.94 5.03 3.38
CA THR A 96 -5.71 4.85 2.65
C THR A 96 -6.00 4.61 1.17
N GLY A 97 -5.34 5.40 0.31
CA GLY A 97 -5.51 5.20 -1.14
C GLY A 97 -6.93 5.44 -1.63
N ALA A 98 -7.65 6.41 -1.05
CA ALA A 98 -8.98 6.81 -1.48
C ALA A 98 -8.97 7.41 -2.89
N ALA A 99 -10.07 7.23 -3.64
CA ALA A 99 -10.31 7.97 -4.87
C ALA A 99 -10.59 9.43 -4.53
N SER A 100 -9.52 10.23 -4.51
CA SER A 100 -9.50 11.64 -4.11
C SER A 100 -9.79 12.52 -5.30
N CYS A 101 -10.98 13.15 -5.32
CA CYS A 101 -11.51 13.87 -6.47
C CYS A 101 -11.69 15.37 -6.18
N ALA A 102 -11.76 16.17 -7.24
CA ALA A 102 -12.13 17.57 -7.17
C ALA A 102 -13.65 17.70 -6.94
N GLY A 103 -14.07 18.61 -6.07
CA GLY A 103 -15.48 18.83 -5.73
C GLY A 103 -16.33 19.34 -6.90
N ASP A 104 -15.73 20.14 -7.79
CA ASP A 104 -16.37 20.64 -9.02
C ASP A 104 -16.58 19.56 -10.10
N ALA A 105 -15.96 18.39 -9.97
CA ALA A 105 -16.17 17.26 -10.88
C ALA A 105 -17.50 16.53 -10.67
N GLY A 106 -18.27 16.87 -9.61
CA GLY A 106 -19.59 16.30 -9.34
C GLY A 106 -19.55 14.83 -8.92
N ILE A 107 -18.41 14.35 -8.39
CA ILE A 107 -18.20 12.97 -7.93
C ILE A 107 -18.47 12.91 -6.43
N LYS A 108 -19.42 12.08 -6.02
CA LYS A 108 -19.77 11.83 -4.61
C LYS A 108 -19.47 10.38 -4.21
N THR A 109 -19.65 9.45 -5.12
CA THR A 109 -19.50 8.02 -4.89
C THR A 109 -18.67 7.37 -6.00
N VAL A 110 -18.25 6.13 -5.80
CA VAL A 110 -17.52 5.35 -6.81
C VAL A 110 -18.34 5.10 -8.08
N PHE A 111 -19.67 5.23 -8.03
CA PHE A 111 -20.57 5.10 -9.19
C PHE A 111 -20.51 6.32 -10.13
N ASP A 112 -20.08 7.48 -9.63
CA ASP A 112 -20.00 8.74 -10.39
C ASP A 112 -18.71 8.88 -11.21
N LEU A 113 -17.81 7.88 -11.14
CA LEU A 113 -16.51 7.91 -11.84
C LEU A 113 -16.62 7.74 -13.37
N LYS A 114 -17.76 7.28 -13.89
CA LYS A 114 -17.95 7.06 -15.35
C LYS A 114 -17.70 8.33 -16.15
N GLY A 115 -16.88 8.23 -17.19
CA GLY A 115 -16.53 9.34 -18.11
C GLY A 115 -15.56 10.38 -17.52
N LYS A 116 -15.14 10.24 -16.25
CA LYS A 116 -14.24 11.19 -15.58
C LYS A 116 -12.77 10.98 -15.96
N ARG A 117 -11.96 12.03 -15.82
CA ARG A 117 -10.51 12.05 -16.08
C ARG A 117 -9.79 11.51 -14.85
N ILE A 118 -9.32 10.27 -14.94
CA ILE A 118 -8.75 9.53 -13.81
C ILE A 118 -7.24 9.35 -13.99
N ALA A 119 -6.48 9.70 -12.98
CA ALA A 119 -5.04 9.55 -13.00
C ALA A 119 -4.60 8.08 -12.91
N TRP A 120 -3.69 7.70 -13.79
CA TRP A 120 -2.85 6.51 -13.73
C TRP A 120 -1.41 6.96 -13.49
N VAL A 121 -0.70 6.36 -12.54
CA VAL A 121 0.71 6.72 -12.28
C VAL A 121 1.62 5.60 -12.76
N VAL A 122 2.49 5.91 -13.71
CA VAL A 122 3.42 4.92 -14.29
C VAL A 122 4.38 4.40 -13.21
N GLY A 123 4.52 3.07 -13.12
CA GLY A 123 5.37 2.43 -12.09
C GLY A 123 4.81 2.51 -10.66
N ALA A 124 3.51 2.80 -10.49
CA ALA A 124 2.85 2.87 -9.20
C ALA A 124 1.69 1.86 -9.07
N PRO A 125 1.97 0.55 -9.10
CA PRO A 125 0.96 -0.50 -9.05
C PRO A 125 0.02 -0.38 -7.84
N ALA A 126 0.49 0.12 -6.69
CA ALA A 126 -0.35 0.33 -5.51
C ALA A 126 -1.47 1.34 -5.75
N LEU A 127 -1.17 2.45 -6.42
CA LEU A 127 -2.16 3.48 -6.74
C LEU A 127 -3.13 2.97 -7.80
N ASN A 128 -2.58 2.31 -8.81
CA ASN A 128 -3.34 1.84 -9.97
C ASN A 128 -4.31 0.72 -9.59
N ILE A 129 -3.90 -0.25 -8.75
CA ILE A 129 -4.82 -1.31 -8.27
C ILE A 129 -5.90 -0.74 -7.36
N ASN A 130 -5.59 0.28 -6.53
CA ASN A 130 -6.59 0.92 -5.70
C ASN A 130 -7.69 1.56 -6.56
N MET A 131 -7.31 2.34 -7.58
CA MET A 131 -8.30 2.94 -8.47
C MET A 131 -9.07 1.88 -9.27
N THR A 132 -8.40 0.82 -9.74
CA THR A 132 -9.06 -0.32 -10.41
C THR A 132 -10.12 -0.95 -9.50
N ALA A 133 -9.82 -1.08 -8.20
CA ALA A 133 -10.76 -1.64 -7.23
C ALA A 133 -11.98 -0.72 -6.98
N PHE A 134 -11.77 0.60 -6.92
CA PHE A 134 -12.88 1.57 -6.81
C PHE A 134 -13.73 1.61 -8.09
N LEU A 135 -13.13 1.54 -9.27
CA LEU A 135 -13.86 1.40 -10.53
C LEU A 135 -14.69 0.11 -10.53
N ALA A 136 -14.10 -1.02 -10.16
CA ALA A 136 -14.80 -2.29 -10.06
C ALA A 136 -15.97 -2.24 -9.06
N ALA A 137 -15.80 -1.58 -7.90
CA ALA A 137 -16.89 -1.36 -6.94
C ALA A 137 -18.08 -0.64 -7.61
N GLY A 138 -17.80 0.38 -8.41
CA GLY A 138 -18.79 1.10 -9.20
C GLY A 138 -19.30 0.35 -10.45
N SER A 139 -18.94 -0.93 -10.65
CA SER A 139 -19.20 -1.71 -11.88
C SER A 139 -18.59 -1.09 -13.13
N LEU A 140 -17.46 -0.41 -12.98
CA LEU A 140 -16.72 0.27 -14.03
C LEU A 140 -15.37 -0.40 -14.27
N THR A 141 -14.79 -0.11 -15.42
CA THR A 141 -13.44 -0.48 -15.83
C THR A 141 -12.67 0.75 -16.33
N TRP A 142 -11.39 0.60 -16.65
CA TRP A 142 -10.63 1.67 -17.28
C TRP A 142 -11.15 2.11 -18.66
N ALA A 143 -11.96 1.27 -19.34
CA ALA A 143 -12.62 1.64 -20.59
C ALA A 143 -13.80 2.61 -20.39
N ASP A 144 -14.33 2.71 -19.17
CA ASP A 144 -15.46 3.57 -18.83
C ASP A 144 -15.04 4.98 -18.39
N VAL A 145 -13.74 5.27 -18.32
CA VAL A 145 -13.16 6.53 -17.84
C VAL A 145 -12.10 7.06 -18.80
N GLN A 146 -11.72 8.32 -18.66
CA GLN A 146 -10.60 8.89 -19.39
C GLN A 146 -9.31 8.68 -18.56
N LYS A 147 -8.55 7.62 -18.87
CA LYS A 147 -7.29 7.32 -18.23
C LYS A 147 -6.22 8.32 -18.65
N LEU A 148 -5.57 8.99 -17.68
CA LEU A 148 -4.51 9.96 -17.90
C LEU A 148 -3.23 9.50 -17.21
N ASP A 149 -2.16 9.30 -17.96
CA ASP A 149 -0.88 8.83 -17.44
C ASP A 149 -0.04 9.97 -16.84
N PHE A 150 0.49 9.74 -15.64
CA PHE A 150 1.37 10.68 -14.92
C PHE A 150 2.67 10.00 -14.49
N PRO A 151 3.80 10.75 -14.48
CA PRO A 151 5.11 10.20 -14.14
C PRO A 151 5.31 9.97 -12.63
N SER A 152 4.50 10.61 -11.77
CA SER A 152 4.62 10.48 -10.30
C SER A 152 3.30 10.74 -9.58
N TRP A 153 3.23 10.29 -8.33
CA TRP A 153 2.09 10.57 -7.45
C TRP A 153 1.86 12.08 -7.26
N GLY A 154 2.93 12.84 -6.98
CA GLY A 154 2.83 14.28 -6.83
C GLY A 154 2.36 15.00 -8.09
N ALA A 155 2.75 14.51 -9.29
CA ALA A 155 2.28 15.06 -10.56
C ALA A 155 0.77 14.82 -10.74
N SER A 156 0.26 13.64 -10.37
CA SER A 156 -1.17 13.31 -10.46
C SER A 156 -2.03 14.19 -9.53
N GLY A 157 -1.56 14.44 -8.29
CA GLY A 157 -2.24 15.33 -7.36
C GLY A 157 -2.28 16.79 -7.86
N ARG A 158 -1.16 17.31 -8.33
CA ARG A 158 -1.12 18.65 -8.96
C ARG A 158 -2.05 18.77 -10.15
N ALA A 159 -2.11 17.73 -11.00
CA ALA A 159 -3.02 17.73 -12.15
C ALA A 159 -4.49 17.85 -11.75
N VAL A 160 -4.90 17.26 -10.61
CA VAL A 160 -6.27 17.44 -10.08
C VAL A 160 -6.47 18.86 -9.58
N ILE A 161 -5.53 19.42 -8.83
CA ILE A 161 -5.60 20.82 -8.33
C ILE A 161 -5.68 21.82 -9.52
N GLU A 162 -4.92 21.59 -10.57
CA GLU A 162 -4.86 22.45 -11.77
C GLU A 162 -6.00 22.21 -12.78
N GLY A 163 -6.92 21.30 -12.53
CA GLY A 163 -8.04 21.00 -13.41
C GLY A 163 -7.73 20.15 -14.65
N LYS A 164 -6.55 19.52 -14.69
CA LYS A 164 -6.11 18.61 -15.76
C LYS A 164 -6.64 17.19 -15.59
N ALA A 165 -6.95 16.79 -14.35
CA ALA A 165 -7.60 15.54 -13.99
C ALA A 165 -8.74 15.80 -13.01
N ASP A 166 -9.61 14.80 -12.81
CA ASP A 166 -10.73 14.90 -11.86
C ASP A 166 -10.46 14.14 -10.57
N CYS A 167 -9.80 12.97 -10.65
CA CYS A 167 -9.45 12.15 -9.50
C CYS A 167 -8.04 11.57 -9.60
N TYR A 168 -7.45 11.32 -8.45
CA TYR A 168 -6.23 10.55 -8.27
C TYR A 168 -6.32 9.71 -6.98
N ILE A 169 -5.36 8.85 -6.71
CA ILE A 169 -5.31 8.08 -5.47
C ILE A 169 -4.46 8.81 -4.43
N ALA A 170 -5.08 9.10 -3.28
CA ALA A 170 -4.37 9.64 -2.11
C ALA A 170 -5.07 9.22 -0.81
N SER A 171 -4.32 9.18 0.29
CA SER A 171 -4.92 9.04 1.62
C SER A 171 -5.62 10.35 2.01
N THR A 172 -6.75 10.26 2.71
CA THR A 172 -7.56 11.43 3.09
C THR A 172 -6.81 12.47 3.93
N ASN A 173 -5.68 12.09 4.55
CA ASN A 173 -4.80 12.94 5.36
C ASN A 173 -3.49 13.35 4.68
N SER A 174 -3.37 13.20 3.35
CA SER A 174 -2.18 13.62 2.60
C SER A 174 -2.16 15.13 2.32
N GLY A 175 -0.97 15.76 2.29
CA GLY A 175 -0.82 17.19 2.03
C GLY A 175 -1.56 17.71 0.81
N PRO A 176 -1.41 17.12 -0.39
CA PRO A 176 -2.12 17.56 -1.61
C PRO A 176 -3.65 17.51 -1.52
N VAL A 177 -4.26 16.66 -0.67
CA VAL A 177 -5.72 16.70 -0.48
C VAL A 177 -6.15 17.88 0.37
N TYR A 178 -5.31 18.35 1.33
CA TYR A 178 -5.53 19.62 2.03
C TYR A 178 -5.38 20.83 1.10
N GLU A 179 -4.39 20.80 0.19
CA GLU A 179 -4.23 21.81 -0.84
C GLU A 179 -5.45 21.87 -1.77
N LEU A 180 -5.95 20.71 -2.23
CA LEU A 180 -7.16 20.61 -3.05
C LEU A 180 -8.38 21.12 -2.31
N ALA A 181 -8.54 20.79 -1.01
CA ALA A 181 -9.64 21.29 -0.19
C ALA A 181 -9.66 22.82 -0.06
N ASN A 182 -8.49 23.45 -0.01
CA ASN A 182 -8.33 24.90 0.06
C ASN A 182 -8.37 25.58 -1.33
N SER A 183 -8.23 24.83 -2.42
CA SER A 183 -8.32 25.34 -3.79
C SER A 183 -9.76 25.72 -4.18
N PRO A 184 -9.97 26.49 -5.27
CA PRO A 184 -11.30 26.73 -5.82
C PRO A 184 -12.06 25.46 -6.18
N ARG A 185 -11.36 24.38 -6.56
CA ARG A 185 -11.95 23.10 -6.96
C ARG A 185 -12.52 22.30 -5.80
N LYS A 186 -12.08 22.54 -4.56
CA LYS A 186 -12.46 21.79 -3.36
C LYS A 186 -12.10 20.31 -3.43
N TYR A 187 -12.20 19.62 -2.31
CA TYR A 187 -11.94 18.18 -2.19
C TYR A 187 -13.24 17.40 -1.98
N SER A 188 -13.42 16.32 -2.72
CA SER A 188 -14.54 15.41 -2.61
C SER A 188 -14.06 13.98 -2.83
N PRO A 189 -13.73 13.21 -1.78
CA PRO A 189 -13.38 11.80 -1.98
C PRO A 189 -14.62 11.01 -2.40
N ALA A 190 -14.45 10.12 -3.40
CA ALA A 190 -15.53 9.25 -3.85
C ALA A 190 -15.86 8.20 -2.77
N ALA A 191 -17.08 8.25 -2.23
CA ALA A 191 -17.50 7.34 -1.18
C ALA A 191 -17.79 5.93 -1.73
N MET A 192 -17.48 4.92 -0.92
CA MET A 192 -17.99 3.56 -1.09
C MET A 192 -19.44 3.49 -0.57
N PRO A 193 -20.28 2.57 -1.09
CA PRO A 193 -21.58 2.33 -0.47
C PRO A 193 -21.43 1.64 0.89
N ASP A 194 -22.43 1.78 1.76
CA ASP A 194 -22.49 0.99 3.00
C ASP A 194 -22.49 -0.50 2.66
N PRO A 195 -21.60 -1.32 3.25
CA PRO A 195 -21.53 -2.76 2.95
C PRO A 195 -22.81 -3.53 3.32
N LYS A 196 -23.65 -2.98 4.20
CA LYS A 196 -24.97 -3.55 4.51
C LYS A 196 -26.01 -3.25 3.43
N GLN A 197 -25.83 -2.18 2.66
CA GLN A 197 -26.73 -1.76 1.58
C GLN A 197 -26.30 -2.31 0.23
N ASP A 198 -25.00 -2.36 -0.05
CA ASP A 198 -24.45 -2.92 -1.30
C ASP A 198 -23.23 -3.80 -1.04
N ARG A 199 -23.50 -5.05 -0.63
CA ARG A 199 -22.48 -6.07 -0.44
C ARG A 199 -21.75 -6.41 -1.75
N ALA A 200 -22.45 -6.37 -2.88
CA ALA A 200 -21.89 -6.73 -4.17
C ALA A 200 -20.78 -5.74 -4.62
N ALA A 201 -20.91 -4.45 -4.31
CA ALA A 201 -19.84 -3.47 -4.55
C ALA A 201 -18.55 -3.83 -3.79
N TRP A 202 -18.67 -4.26 -2.54
CA TRP A 202 -17.54 -4.70 -1.72
C TRP A 202 -16.92 -6.02 -2.20
N GLU A 203 -17.73 -6.94 -2.70
CA GLU A 203 -17.24 -8.19 -3.30
C GLU A 203 -16.45 -7.88 -4.59
N ARG A 204 -16.92 -6.97 -5.42
CA ARG A 204 -16.18 -6.51 -6.62
C ARG A 204 -14.87 -5.83 -6.25
N LEU A 205 -14.87 -4.93 -5.24
CA LEU A 205 -13.66 -4.29 -4.73
C LEU A 205 -12.65 -5.31 -4.24
N LYS A 206 -13.07 -6.23 -3.36
CA LYS A 206 -12.18 -7.24 -2.74
C LYS A 206 -11.64 -8.26 -3.72
N LYS A 207 -12.36 -8.53 -4.81
CA LYS A 207 -11.86 -9.38 -5.90
C LYS A 207 -10.64 -8.78 -6.59
N ILE A 208 -10.53 -7.45 -6.66
CA ILE A 208 -9.37 -6.74 -7.22
C ILE A 208 -8.34 -6.47 -6.12
N ALA A 209 -8.77 -6.02 -4.96
CA ALA A 209 -7.91 -5.57 -3.87
C ALA A 209 -8.28 -6.27 -2.54
N PRO A 210 -7.83 -7.53 -2.33
CA PRO A 210 -8.22 -8.36 -1.18
C PRO A 210 -7.75 -7.78 0.16
N PHE A 211 -6.84 -6.84 0.15
CA PHE A 211 -6.26 -6.18 1.33
C PHE A 211 -7.10 -5.02 1.87
N PHE A 212 -8.12 -4.56 1.16
CA PHE A 212 -8.99 -3.48 1.62
C PHE A 212 -10.01 -3.97 2.65
N ASP A 213 -10.21 -3.17 3.70
CA ASP A 213 -11.29 -3.32 4.66
C ASP A 213 -12.18 -2.08 4.66
N TYR A 214 -13.44 -2.28 5.10
CA TYR A 214 -14.36 -1.18 5.37
C TYR A 214 -13.78 -0.22 6.40
N ASN A 215 -13.97 1.08 6.16
CA ASN A 215 -13.59 2.10 7.13
C ASN A 215 -14.47 3.34 7.02
N LEU A 216 -14.77 3.91 8.17
CA LEU A 216 -15.39 5.22 8.29
C LEU A 216 -14.30 6.21 8.71
N ALA A 217 -13.78 6.97 7.74
CA ALA A 217 -12.71 7.90 8.00
C ALA A 217 -13.23 9.15 8.72
N THR A 218 -12.62 9.47 9.85
CA THR A 218 -12.86 10.69 10.64
C THR A 218 -11.64 11.62 10.66
N ILE A 219 -10.55 11.19 9.99
CA ILE A 219 -9.32 11.96 9.82
C ILE A 219 -9.10 12.22 8.34
N GLY A 220 -8.96 13.49 7.97
CA GLY A 220 -8.70 13.89 6.59
C GLY A 220 -8.84 15.37 6.35
N ALA A 221 -8.54 15.78 5.11
CA ALA A 221 -8.84 17.13 4.67
C ALA A 221 -10.35 17.38 4.62
N PRO A 222 -10.84 18.61 4.89
CA PRO A 222 -12.25 18.93 4.75
C PRO A 222 -12.82 18.51 3.38
N PRO A 223 -14.02 17.89 3.33
CA PRO A 223 -15.02 17.83 4.40
C PRO A 223 -14.87 16.65 5.40
N VAL A 224 -13.83 15.81 5.29
CA VAL A 224 -13.68 14.63 6.15
C VAL A 224 -13.37 15.04 7.59
N SER A 225 -14.26 14.71 8.52
CA SER A 225 -14.10 14.97 9.94
C SER A 225 -14.91 13.98 10.79
N LYS A 226 -14.92 14.15 12.12
CA LYS A 226 -15.79 13.36 13.02
C LYS A 226 -17.27 13.63 12.80
N GLU A 227 -17.61 14.88 12.44
CA GLU A 227 -18.98 15.34 12.19
C GLU A 227 -19.46 14.94 10.79
N THR A 228 -18.53 14.84 9.84
CA THR A 228 -18.77 14.45 8.45
C THR A 228 -17.83 13.30 8.05
N PRO A 229 -18.03 12.10 8.62
CA PRO A 229 -17.17 10.99 8.34
C PRO A 229 -17.34 10.49 6.90
N HIS A 230 -16.25 10.04 6.28
CA HIS A 230 -16.24 9.54 4.91
C HIS A 230 -16.21 8.02 4.89
N LEU A 231 -17.22 7.42 4.29
CA LEU A 231 -17.30 5.98 4.09
C LEU A 231 -16.41 5.55 2.93
N GLY A 232 -15.43 4.68 3.21
CA GLY A 232 -14.47 4.23 2.22
C GLY A 232 -13.84 2.90 2.56
N ALA A 233 -12.77 2.59 1.86
CA ALA A 233 -11.94 1.42 2.10
C ALA A 233 -10.56 1.84 2.59
N THR A 234 -9.94 1.00 3.43
CA THR A 234 -8.63 1.26 4.01
C THR A 234 -7.81 -0.02 4.20
N TYR A 235 -6.54 0.15 4.46
CA TYR A 235 -5.58 -0.81 5.01
C TYR A 235 -4.56 -0.03 5.84
N GLY A 236 -3.75 -0.72 6.65
CA GLY A 236 -2.71 -0.06 7.45
C GLY A 236 -1.75 0.77 6.58
N TYR A 237 -1.50 2.05 6.93
CA TYR A 237 -0.60 2.93 6.15
C TYR A 237 0.02 4.04 7.00
N PRO A 238 1.34 4.32 6.88
CA PRO A 238 2.27 3.50 6.10
C PRO A 238 2.51 2.14 6.73
N ILE A 239 2.92 1.18 5.89
CA ILE A 239 3.43 -0.10 6.35
C ILE A 239 4.95 -0.03 6.24
N VAL A 240 5.62 -0.12 7.37
CA VAL A 240 7.08 -0.20 7.42
C VAL A 240 7.48 -1.61 7.06
N THR A 241 8.22 -1.74 5.97
CA THR A 241 8.55 -3.02 5.36
C THR A 241 10.02 -3.14 5.06
N THR A 242 10.49 -4.37 5.04
CA THR A 242 11.83 -4.78 4.59
C THR A 242 11.74 -6.14 3.90
N PHE A 243 12.85 -6.82 3.73
CA PHE A 243 12.92 -8.16 3.14
C PHE A 243 13.40 -9.19 4.16
N VAL A 244 13.18 -10.48 3.87
CA VAL A 244 13.55 -11.61 4.73
C VAL A 244 15.04 -11.62 5.11
N TRP A 245 15.92 -11.09 4.25
CA TRP A 245 17.37 -11.06 4.47
C TRP A 245 17.84 -9.95 5.43
N GLN A 246 16.94 -9.04 5.86
CA GLN A 246 17.35 -7.98 6.79
C GLN A 246 17.74 -8.58 8.13
N ASP A 247 18.72 -7.95 8.79
CA ASP A 247 19.20 -8.40 10.12
C ASP A 247 18.08 -8.34 11.17
N ALA A 248 17.86 -9.44 11.89
CA ALA A 248 16.76 -9.56 12.84
C ALA A 248 16.91 -8.63 14.06
N GLU A 249 18.15 -8.35 14.51
CA GLU A 249 18.41 -7.38 15.58
C GLU A 249 18.06 -5.97 15.11
N LEU A 250 18.47 -5.62 13.90
CA LEU A 250 18.12 -4.33 13.31
C LEU A 250 16.61 -4.14 13.24
N VAL A 251 15.88 -5.16 12.75
CA VAL A 251 14.41 -5.11 12.65
C VAL A 251 13.75 -5.05 14.02
N TYR A 252 14.23 -5.83 15.00
CA TYR A 252 13.75 -5.77 16.37
C TYR A 252 13.86 -4.35 16.95
N HIS A 253 15.04 -3.75 16.86
CA HIS A 253 15.25 -2.40 17.35
C HIS A 253 14.44 -1.35 16.60
N GLN A 254 14.28 -1.51 15.28
CA GLN A 254 13.42 -0.60 14.50
C GLN A 254 11.95 -0.71 14.93
N THR A 255 11.46 -1.93 15.14
CA THR A 255 10.09 -2.17 15.63
C THR A 255 9.92 -1.55 17.03
N ARG A 256 10.87 -1.78 17.93
CA ARG A 256 10.88 -1.17 19.25
C ARG A 256 10.79 0.36 19.19
N MET A 257 11.59 1.00 18.35
CA MET A 257 11.57 2.45 18.21
C MET A 257 10.23 2.98 17.65
N ILE A 258 9.61 2.28 16.71
CA ILE A 258 8.29 2.66 16.22
C ILE A 258 7.26 2.69 17.36
N TYR A 259 7.22 1.67 18.19
CA TYR A 259 6.15 1.53 19.18
C TYR A 259 6.50 2.15 20.55
N ASP A 260 7.73 2.01 21.04
CA ASP A 260 8.11 2.55 22.37
C ASP A 260 8.28 4.09 22.33
N LEU A 261 8.67 4.67 21.17
CA LEU A 261 8.73 6.13 20.99
C LEU A 261 7.40 6.74 20.53
N PHE A 262 6.34 5.96 20.44
CA PHE A 262 5.00 6.44 20.00
C PHE A 262 4.52 7.70 20.75
N PRO A 263 4.67 7.82 22.07
CA PRO A 263 4.27 9.04 22.79
C PRO A 263 4.91 10.32 22.27
N GLU A 264 6.12 10.24 21.71
CA GLU A 264 6.92 11.40 21.27
C GLU A 264 6.48 11.94 19.90
N TYR A 265 5.89 11.09 19.04
CA TYR A 265 5.52 11.51 17.68
C TYR A 265 4.02 11.40 17.36
N LYS A 266 3.20 10.84 18.25
CA LYS A 266 1.77 10.60 17.99
C LYS A 266 1.00 11.83 17.53
N ALA A 267 1.34 13.03 18.01
CA ALA A 267 0.67 14.28 17.69
C ALA A 267 1.32 15.05 16.51
N ALA A 268 2.44 14.55 15.97
CA ALA A 268 3.22 15.31 14.98
C ALA A 268 2.59 15.32 13.57
N TRP A 269 1.75 14.33 13.25
CA TRP A 269 1.01 14.26 11.98
C TRP A 269 -0.32 13.52 12.17
N PRO A 270 -1.42 13.99 11.53
CA PRO A 270 -2.71 13.29 11.58
C PRO A 270 -2.60 11.86 11.03
N GLY A 271 -2.97 10.87 11.83
CA GLY A 271 -2.85 9.44 11.50
C GLY A 271 -1.69 8.74 12.18
N ASN A 272 -0.75 9.46 12.84
CA ASN A 272 0.30 8.84 13.65
C ASN A 272 -0.27 8.01 14.80
N GLU A 273 -1.45 8.34 15.32
CA GLU A 273 -2.17 7.57 16.35
C GLU A 273 -2.36 6.10 15.96
N GLY A 274 -2.37 5.80 14.66
CA GLY A 274 -2.45 4.44 14.15
C GLY A 274 -1.23 3.55 14.46
N PHE A 275 -0.12 4.13 14.91
CA PHE A 275 1.03 3.37 15.40
C PHE A 275 0.90 2.99 16.88
N ALA A 276 -0.17 3.36 17.58
CA ALA A 276 -0.42 2.84 18.91
C ALA A 276 -0.47 1.29 18.89
N LEU A 277 0.16 0.65 19.88
CA LEU A 277 0.29 -0.81 19.89
C LEU A 277 -1.07 -1.51 19.99
N ASP A 278 -2.03 -0.93 20.69
CA ASP A 278 -3.40 -1.42 20.85
C ASP A 278 -4.26 -1.26 19.57
N GLN A 279 -3.82 -0.46 18.61
CA GLN A 279 -4.48 -0.30 17.32
C GLN A 279 -4.01 -1.32 16.27
N GLN A 280 -2.99 -2.13 16.58
CA GLN A 280 -2.36 -3.01 15.58
C GLN A 280 -3.27 -4.16 15.17
N ARG A 281 -3.44 -4.32 13.85
CA ARG A 281 -4.09 -5.48 13.22
C ARG A 281 -2.99 -6.37 12.64
N LEU A 282 -2.48 -7.30 13.49
CA LEU A 282 -1.30 -8.11 13.15
C LEU A 282 -1.61 -9.27 12.20
N LYS A 283 -2.89 -9.55 11.89
CA LYS A 283 -3.31 -10.55 10.90
C LYS A 283 -3.61 -9.86 9.57
N TRP A 284 -2.72 -10.01 8.60
CA TRP A 284 -2.90 -9.37 7.30
C TRP A 284 -2.33 -10.23 6.14
N VAL A 285 -2.10 -9.65 4.94
CA VAL A 285 -1.82 -10.38 3.69
C VAL A 285 -0.34 -10.69 3.44
N ALA A 286 0.57 -10.22 4.27
CA ALA A 286 2.00 -10.48 4.16
C ALA A 286 2.63 -10.81 5.52
N PRO A 287 3.72 -11.59 5.56
CA PRO A 287 4.32 -12.02 6.81
C PRO A 287 5.13 -10.91 7.49
N TYR A 288 5.17 -10.97 8.82
CA TYR A 288 6.04 -10.14 9.65
C TYR A 288 7.47 -10.69 9.66
N HIS A 289 8.42 -9.79 9.90
CA HIS A 289 9.82 -10.16 10.11
C HIS A 289 10.04 -10.75 11.51
N ASP A 290 10.95 -11.71 11.64
CA ASP A 290 11.23 -12.40 12.92
C ASP A 290 11.62 -11.41 14.03
N GLY A 291 12.39 -10.37 13.69
CA GLY A 291 12.73 -9.29 14.64
C GLY A 291 11.49 -8.54 15.14
N ALA A 292 10.51 -8.27 14.26
CA ALA A 292 9.26 -7.64 14.66
C ALA A 292 8.40 -8.59 15.50
N ILE A 293 8.30 -9.87 15.11
CA ILE A 293 7.59 -10.90 15.87
C ILE A 293 8.15 -11.02 17.29
N ARG A 294 9.49 -10.98 17.44
CA ARG A 294 10.14 -11.01 18.76
C ARG A 294 9.64 -9.87 19.65
N TYR A 295 9.61 -8.64 19.14
CA TYR A 295 9.07 -7.50 19.87
C TYR A 295 7.60 -7.68 20.26
N PHE A 296 6.75 -8.11 19.32
CA PHE A 296 5.33 -8.33 19.60
C PHE A 296 5.07 -9.46 20.60
N LYS A 297 5.93 -10.51 20.63
CA LYS A 297 5.92 -11.55 21.66
C LYS A 297 6.27 -10.99 23.04
N GLU A 298 7.29 -10.15 23.14
CA GLU A 298 7.65 -9.47 24.40
C GLU A 298 6.52 -8.58 24.92
N LYS A 299 5.81 -7.89 24.03
CA LYS A 299 4.62 -7.08 24.37
C LYS A 299 3.36 -7.92 24.60
N LYS A 300 3.43 -9.24 24.47
CA LYS A 300 2.33 -10.22 24.66
C LYS A 300 1.11 -9.98 23.73
N VAL A 301 1.33 -9.41 22.54
CA VAL A 301 0.30 -9.18 21.52
C VAL A 301 0.41 -10.15 20.34
N TRP A 302 1.42 -11.00 20.28
CA TRP A 302 1.58 -12.06 19.28
C TRP A 302 1.05 -13.39 19.81
N THR A 303 0.00 -13.91 19.16
CA THR A 303 -0.69 -15.14 19.55
C THR A 303 -0.26 -16.33 18.68
N ASP A 304 -0.62 -17.55 19.12
CA ASP A 304 -0.41 -18.77 18.31
C ASP A 304 -1.22 -18.75 17.00
N GLU A 305 -2.38 -18.08 16.97
CA GLU A 305 -3.14 -17.89 15.74
C GLU A 305 -2.37 -17.02 14.75
N LEU A 306 -1.79 -15.90 15.22
CA LEU A 306 -0.95 -15.03 14.39
C LEU A 306 0.30 -15.75 13.90
N GLU A 307 0.93 -16.56 14.73
CA GLU A 307 2.08 -17.40 14.35
C GLU A 307 1.71 -18.37 13.21
N ARG A 308 0.61 -19.12 13.36
CA ARG A 308 0.13 -20.03 12.29
C ARG A 308 -0.21 -19.30 11.00
N HIS A 309 -0.84 -18.13 11.10
CA HIS A 309 -1.17 -17.29 9.94
C HIS A 309 0.12 -16.80 9.25
N ASN A 310 1.06 -16.28 10.03
CA ASN A 310 2.36 -15.81 9.52
C ASN A 310 3.12 -16.91 8.77
N GLN A 311 3.19 -18.10 9.35
CA GLN A 311 3.84 -19.26 8.72
C GLN A 311 3.11 -19.71 7.43
N ALA A 312 1.79 -19.60 7.36
CA ALA A 312 1.05 -19.87 6.13
C ALA A 312 1.41 -18.88 5.02
N LEU A 313 1.61 -17.60 5.36
CA LEU A 313 2.07 -16.59 4.40
C LEU A 313 3.52 -16.81 3.95
N VAL A 314 4.39 -17.28 4.84
CA VAL A 314 5.76 -17.69 4.45
C VAL A 314 5.73 -18.85 3.46
N ARG A 315 4.95 -19.90 3.74
CA ARG A 315 4.78 -21.03 2.80
C ARG A 315 4.19 -20.59 1.46
N ARG A 316 3.31 -19.58 1.46
CA ARG A 316 2.81 -18.97 0.21
C ARG A 316 3.96 -18.35 -0.59
N GLN A 317 4.84 -17.58 0.05
CA GLN A 317 6.02 -17.00 -0.61
C GLN A 317 6.97 -18.07 -1.19
N GLU A 318 7.20 -19.15 -0.44
CA GLU A 318 8.01 -20.28 -0.94
C GLU A 318 7.37 -20.94 -2.18
N THR A 319 6.05 -21.06 -2.19
CA THR A 319 5.31 -21.58 -3.35
C THR A 319 5.45 -20.65 -4.56
N LEU A 320 5.32 -19.33 -4.33
CA LEU A 320 5.53 -18.33 -5.37
C LEU A 320 6.97 -18.36 -5.92
N ALA A 321 7.97 -18.52 -5.05
CA ALA A 321 9.37 -18.61 -5.47
C ALA A 321 9.61 -19.83 -6.39
N ARG A 322 9.11 -21.03 -6.01
CA ARG A 322 9.19 -22.24 -6.86
C ARG A 322 8.44 -22.08 -8.19
N ALA A 323 7.25 -21.46 -8.13
CA ALA A 323 6.49 -21.16 -9.34
C ALA A 323 7.25 -20.20 -10.28
N TRP A 324 7.99 -19.26 -9.70
CA TRP A 324 8.81 -18.32 -10.46
C TRP A 324 9.99 -19.00 -11.16
N GLU A 325 10.74 -19.85 -10.46
CA GLU A 325 11.83 -20.64 -11.04
C GLU A 325 11.31 -21.47 -12.23
N ARG A 326 10.19 -22.18 -12.05
CA ARG A 326 9.52 -22.90 -13.13
C ARG A 326 9.16 -21.99 -14.31
N THR A 327 8.68 -20.78 -14.03
CA THR A 327 8.30 -19.84 -15.09
C THR A 327 9.50 -19.37 -15.90
N LEU A 328 10.62 -19.07 -15.24
CA LEU A 328 11.85 -18.67 -15.92
C LEU A 328 12.38 -19.81 -16.83
N ASP A 329 12.39 -21.05 -16.33
CA ASP A 329 12.79 -22.22 -17.09
C ASP A 329 11.90 -22.45 -18.32
N GLU A 330 10.57 -22.40 -18.14
CA GLU A 330 9.62 -22.56 -19.24
C GLU A 330 9.70 -21.42 -20.25
N ALA A 331 9.86 -20.17 -19.78
CA ALA A 331 10.03 -19.01 -20.66
C ALA A 331 11.28 -19.15 -21.53
N GLN A 332 12.39 -19.65 -20.96
CA GLN A 332 13.62 -19.90 -21.69
C GLN A 332 13.45 -21.02 -22.73
N LYS A 333 12.87 -22.18 -22.35
CA LYS A 333 12.63 -23.32 -23.25
C LYS A 333 11.74 -22.96 -24.43
N GLN A 334 10.68 -22.20 -24.16
CA GLN A 334 9.69 -21.80 -25.18
C GLN A 334 10.05 -20.49 -25.90
N LYS A 335 11.17 -19.86 -25.54
CA LYS A 335 11.62 -18.55 -26.07
C LYS A 335 10.52 -17.48 -25.97
N VAL A 336 9.87 -17.42 -24.80
CA VAL A 336 8.76 -16.50 -24.54
C VAL A 336 9.29 -15.05 -24.50
N GLY A 337 8.78 -14.20 -25.38
CA GLY A 337 9.11 -12.77 -25.38
C GLY A 337 8.46 -12.01 -24.22
N THR A 338 9.01 -10.85 -23.89
CA THR A 338 8.62 -10.00 -22.75
C THR A 338 7.11 -9.70 -22.70
N ALA A 339 6.47 -9.51 -23.86
CA ALA A 339 5.04 -9.22 -23.94
C ALA A 339 4.14 -10.36 -23.45
N LYS A 340 4.59 -11.62 -23.56
CA LYS A 340 3.84 -12.82 -23.14
C LYS A 340 4.31 -13.39 -21.80
N PHE A 341 5.40 -12.87 -21.25
CA PHE A 341 6.00 -13.40 -20.02
C PHE A 341 5.03 -13.33 -18.84
N ALA A 342 4.36 -12.19 -18.65
CA ALA A 342 3.40 -12.01 -17.57
C ALA A 342 2.21 -12.99 -17.65
N ASP A 343 1.76 -13.35 -18.86
CA ASP A 343 0.67 -14.32 -19.04
C ASP A 343 1.12 -15.73 -18.64
N LEU A 344 2.33 -16.15 -19.06
CA LEU A 344 2.94 -17.41 -18.63
C LEU A 344 3.11 -17.48 -17.12
N TRP A 345 3.63 -16.39 -16.52
CA TRP A 345 3.78 -16.29 -15.08
C TRP A 345 2.44 -16.45 -14.36
N MET A 346 1.40 -15.71 -14.75
CA MET A 346 0.10 -15.79 -14.12
C MET A 346 -0.53 -17.18 -14.22
N GLN A 347 -0.32 -17.88 -15.33
CA GLN A 347 -0.77 -19.26 -15.49
C GLN A 347 -0.06 -20.20 -14.49
N ILE A 348 1.28 -20.24 -14.50
CA ILE A 348 2.08 -21.13 -13.63
C ILE A 348 1.87 -20.78 -12.16
N ARG A 349 1.85 -19.49 -11.83
CA ARG A 349 1.54 -18.99 -10.48
C ARG A 349 0.21 -19.52 -9.96
N THR A 350 -0.84 -19.42 -10.78
CA THR A 350 -2.19 -19.88 -10.42
C THR A 350 -2.21 -21.39 -10.19
N GLU A 351 -1.56 -22.17 -11.06
CA GLU A 351 -1.45 -23.63 -10.90
C GLU A 351 -0.76 -24.01 -9.60
N GLU A 352 0.41 -23.43 -9.32
CA GLU A 352 1.22 -23.78 -8.14
C GLU A 352 0.56 -23.31 -6.82
N LEU A 353 -0.06 -22.14 -6.82
CA LEU A 353 -0.82 -21.69 -5.64
C LEU A 353 -2.01 -22.61 -5.34
N LYS A 354 -2.79 -23.00 -6.34
CA LYS A 354 -3.91 -23.94 -6.18
C LYS A 354 -3.44 -25.32 -5.68
N LYS A 355 -2.34 -25.85 -6.23
CA LYS A 355 -1.72 -27.10 -5.75
C LYS A 355 -1.27 -26.98 -4.28
N GLY A 356 -0.76 -25.83 -3.87
CA GLY A 356 -0.36 -25.53 -2.50
C GLY A 356 -1.52 -25.25 -1.54
N GLY A 357 -2.77 -25.26 -2.02
CA GLY A 357 -3.97 -24.96 -1.21
C GLY A 357 -4.14 -23.45 -0.93
N PHE A 358 -3.54 -22.58 -1.73
CA PHE A 358 -3.64 -21.14 -1.61
C PHE A 358 -4.62 -20.54 -2.62
N ASP A 359 -5.39 -19.54 -2.19
CA ASP A 359 -6.15 -18.69 -3.09
C ASP A 359 -5.19 -17.89 -3.99
N PRO A 360 -5.26 -17.97 -5.32
CA PRO A 360 -4.41 -17.18 -6.20
C PRO A 360 -4.75 -15.70 -6.21
N TYR A 361 -5.85 -15.23 -5.58
CA TYR A 361 -6.45 -13.89 -5.67
C TYR A 361 -6.80 -13.49 -7.11
N TRP A 362 -5.83 -13.52 -8.01
CA TRP A 362 -5.99 -13.23 -9.45
C TRP A 362 -5.53 -14.44 -10.25
N GLU A 363 -6.45 -15.04 -11.03
CA GLU A 363 -6.14 -16.20 -11.87
C GLU A 363 -5.56 -15.80 -13.23
N LYS A 364 -5.83 -14.57 -13.66
CA LYS A 364 -5.39 -14.01 -14.95
C LYS A 364 -4.90 -12.59 -14.75
N LYS A 365 -4.12 -12.11 -15.72
CA LYS A 365 -3.75 -10.71 -15.82
C LYS A 365 -5.01 -9.83 -15.88
N PHE A 366 -5.04 -8.79 -15.05
CA PHE A 366 -6.18 -7.86 -14.92
C PHE A 366 -5.77 -6.38 -15.13
N TRP A 367 -4.50 -6.13 -15.48
CA TRP A 367 -3.89 -4.83 -15.71
C TRP A 367 -3.47 -4.58 -17.14
#